data_b470182ce27c2ef959265fd3ec872649
#
_entry.id   b470182ce27c2ef959265fd3ec872649
#
_cell.length_a   1.000
_cell.length_b   1.000
_cell.length_c   1.000
_cell.angle_alpha   90.00
_cell.angle_beta   90.00
_cell.angle_gamma   90.00
#
_symmetry.space_group_name_H-M   'P 1'
#
loop_
_entity.id
_entity.type
_entity.pdbx_description
1 polymer ?
#
loop_
_entity_poly.entity_id
_entity_poly.type
_entity_poly.pdbx_seq_one_letter_code
_entity_poly.pdbx_strand_id
1 'polypeptide(L)'
;ARRRPKASSAAARGIALSDRKIRSGEWDRKFLGLELKGKTLGIVGLGRIGSQVARFAKGFEMRVLAYDPYIPKTRAESLGVELLEHLEDLLRQSHFLTLHTPLTEETRGMIGRRELYLLPRGAVVVNAARGGIVDEKALLEVLEEGHLFAAGLDVFAEEPPPKDHPLVHH
;
A
#
# COMPACT_ATOMS: atom_id res chain seq x y z
N ALA A 1 -12.30 11.25 0.81
CA ALA A 1 -12.44 10.05 -0.03
C ALA A 1 -11.75 10.14 -1.41
N ARG A 2 -11.34 11.33 -1.90
CA ARG A 2 -10.78 11.52 -3.25
C ARG A 2 -9.24 11.36 -3.36
N ARG A 3 -8.50 11.17 -2.26
CA ARG A 3 -7.02 11.20 -2.26
C ARG A 3 -6.33 9.82 -2.36
N ARG A 4 -7.01 8.73 -2.03
CA ARG A 4 -6.41 7.40 -1.77
C ARG A 4 -5.87 6.62 -2.99
N PRO A 5 -6.49 6.61 -4.18
CA PRO A 5 -5.87 5.95 -5.34
C PRO A 5 -4.60 6.64 -5.83
N LYS A 6 -4.47 7.94 -5.55
CA LYS A 6 -3.33 8.75 -5.95
C LYS A 6 -2.04 8.37 -5.22
N ALA A 7 -2.13 7.86 -3.97
CA ALA A 7 -0.96 7.47 -3.20
C ALA A 7 -0.21 6.29 -3.83
N SER A 8 -0.93 5.25 -4.30
CA SER A 8 -0.30 4.11 -4.97
C SER A 8 0.42 4.52 -6.26
N SER A 9 -0.22 5.36 -7.08
CA SER A 9 0.39 5.88 -8.30
C SER A 9 1.57 6.80 -8.01
N ALA A 10 1.47 7.66 -7.00
CA ALA A 10 2.54 8.57 -6.60
C ALA A 10 3.78 7.81 -6.09
N ALA A 11 3.58 6.79 -5.25
CA ALA A 11 4.65 5.95 -4.74
C ALA A 11 5.28 5.12 -5.87
N ALA A 12 4.47 4.48 -6.73
CA ALA A 12 4.94 3.70 -7.86
C ALA A 12 5.77 4.51 -8.86
N ARG A 13 5.41 5.77 -9.08
CA ARG A 13 6.08 6.67 -10.05
C ARG A 13 7.15 7.55 -9.41
N GLY A 14 7.39 7.44 -8.10
CA GLY A 14 8.37 8.24 -7.37
C GLY A 14 8.16 9.75 -7.54
N ILE A 15 6.90 10.21 -7.56
CA ILE A 15 6.57 11.61 -7.88
C ILE A 15 7.25 12.57 -6.90
N ALA A 16 7.23 12.27 -5.60
CA ALA A 16 7.86 13.11 -4.59
C ALA A 16 9.38 13.18 -4.76
N LEU A 17 10.02 12.06 -5.07
CA LEU A 17 11.47 12.00 -5.33
C LEU A 17 11.82 12.81 -6.58
N SER A 18 11.07 12.64 -7.67
CA SER A 18 11.29 13.36 -8.92
C SER A 18 11.07 14.86 -8.76
N ASP A 19 10.04 15.29 -8.02
CA ASP A 19 9.80 16.70 -7.71
C ASP A 19 10.97 17.31 -6.93
N ARG A 20 11.45 16.62 -5.88
CA ARG A 20 12.62 17.09 -5.11
C ARG A 20 13.87 17.24 -5.97
N LYS A 21 14.19 16.21 -6.78
CA LYS A 21 15.36 16.22 -7.66
C LYS A 21 15.32 17.37 -8.68
N ILE A 22 14.19 17.56 -9.36
CA ILE A 22 14.04 18.65 -10.32
C ILE A 22 14.19 20.01 -9.65
N ARG A 23 13.62 20.20 -8.46
CA ARG A 23 13.75 21.46 -7.71
C ARG A 23 15.17 21.72 -7.22
N SER A 24 15.98 20.66 -6.98
CA SER A 24 17.40 20.81 -6.66
C SER A 24 18.30 20.95 -7.90
N GLY A 25 17.72 20.96 -9.10
CA GLY A 25 18.47 21.09 -10.36
C GLY A 25 19.02 19.77 -10.90
N GLU A 26 18.62 18.65 -10.30
CA GLU A 26 19.04 17.32 -10.74
C GLU A 26 18.08 16.77 -11.80
N TRP A 27 18.63 16.16 -12.86
CA TRP A 27 17.88 15.46 -13.89
C TRP A 27 18.25 13.97 -13.92
N ASP A 28 17.47 13.14 -13.22
CA ASP A 28 17.72 11.70 -13.14
C ASP A 28 16.93 10.95 -14.22
N ARG A 29 17.64 10.52 -15.28
CA ARG A 29 17.06 9.71 -16.38
C ARG A 29 17.06 8.20 -16.07
N LYS A 30 17.71 7.77 -14.98
CA LYS A 30 17.84 6.35 -14.64
C LYS A 30 16.67 5.86 -13.76
N PHE A 31 15.97 6.78 -13.10
CA PHE A 31 14.84 6.40 -12.27
C PHE A 31 13.65 6.00 -13.15
N LEU A 32 13.33 4.71 -13.12
CA LEU A 32 12.15 4.14 -13.77
C LEU A 32 11.15 3.76 -12.67
N GLY A 33 10.01 4.42 -12.64
CA GLY A 33 8.92 4.02 -11.76
C GLY A 33 8.28 2.71 -12.20
N LEU A 34 7.44 2.14 -11.34
CA LEU A 34 6.70 0.91 -11.61
C LEU A 34 5.46 1.19 -12.47
N GLU A 35 5.19 0.33 -13.41
CA GLU A 35 3.92 0.30 -14.14
C GLU A 35 2.86 -0.46 -13.33
N LEU A 36 1.61 0.02 -13.36
CA LEU A 36 0.48 -0.60 -12.65
C LEU A 36 -0.17 -1.72 -13.46
N LYS A 37 -0.24 -1.55 -14.79
CA LYS A 37 -0.87 -2.51 -15.70
C LYS A 37 -0.26 -3.91 -15.54
N GLY A 38 -1.14 -4.91 -15.45
CA GLY A 38 -0.76 -6.32 -15.29
C GLY A 38 -0.23 -6.69 -13.90
N LYS A 39 -0.11 -5.73 -12.97
CA LYS A 39 0.30 -5.99 -11.58
C LYS A 39 -0.90 -6.36 -10.71
N THR A 40 -0.62 -6.98 -9.58
CA THR A 40 -1.62 -7.37 -8.59
C THR A 40 -1.72 -6.31 -7.50
N LEU A 41 -2.93 -5.83 -7.24
CA LEU A 41 -3.26 -5.03 -6.07
C LEU A 41 -3.92 -5.90 -5.00
N GLY A 42 -3.30 -6.03 -3.85
CA GLY A 42 -3.90 -6.58 -2.63
C GLY A 42 -4.60 -5.50 -1.82
N ILE A 43 -5.86 -5.72 -1.49
CA ILE A 43 -6.69 -4.82 -0.68
C ILE A 43 -7.01 -5.50 0.64
N VAL A 44 -6.58 -4.91 1.75
CA VAL A 44 -6.98 -5.35 3.08
C VAL A 44 -8.14 -4.48 3.55
N GLY A 45 -9.34 -5.07 3.65
CA GLY A 45 -10.59 -4.37 3.92
C GLY A 45 -11.33 -3.92 2.64
N LEU A 46 -12.34 -4.69 2.22
CA LEU A 46 -13.14 -4.42 1.02
C LEU A 46 -14.47 -3.72 1.36
N GLY A 47 -14.44 -2.84 2.35
CA GLY A 47 -15.54 -1.96 2.72
C GLY A 47 -15.83 -0.89 1.65
N ARG A 48 -16.52 0.18 2.05
CA ARG A 48 -16.90 1.25 1.12
C ARG A 48 -15.72 1.86 0.35
N ILE A 49 -14.59 2.09 1.02
CA ILE A 49 -13.41 2.69 0.40
C ILE A 49 -12.62 1.67 -0.42
N GLY A 50 -12.33 0.49 0.13
CA GLY A 50 -11.63 -0.57 -0.58
C GLY A 50 -12.33 -0.98 -1.87
N SER A 51 -13.68 -1.04 -1.87
CA SER A 51 -14.46 -1.29 -3.08
C SER A 51 -14.27 -0.21 -4.16
N GLN A 52 -14.14 1.05 -3.78
CA GLN A 52 -13.85 2.11 -4.76
C GLN A 52 -12.43 2.00 -5.31
N VAL A 53 -11.46 1.68 -4.45
CA VAL A 53 -10.08 1.46 -4.88
C VAL A 53 -9.99 0.28 -5.85
N ALA A 54 -10.71 -0.80 -5.58
CA ALA A 54 -10.80 -1.95 -6.48
C ALA A 54 -11.31 -1.55 -7.89
N ARG A 55 -12.35 -0.72 -7.97
CA ARG A 55 -12.85 -0.21 -9.25
C ARG A 55 -11.82 0.62 -10.02
N PHE A 56 -11.07 1.49 -9.32
CA PHE A 56 -10.01 2.27 -9.95
C PHE A 56 -8.86 1.38 -10.44
N ALA A 57 -8.45 0.40 -9.64
CA ALA A 57 -7.38 -0.52 -10.00
C ALA A 57 -7.71 -1.33 -11.27
N LYS A 58 -8.97 -1.71 -11.45
CA LYS A 58 -9.44 -2.34 -12.70
C LYS A 58 -9.31 -1.41 -13.91
N GLY A 59 -9.55 -0.11 -13.73
CA GLY A 59 -9.32 0.88 -14.78
C GLY A 59 -7.85 0.98 -15.19
N PHE A 60 -6.92 0.59 -14.32
CA PHE A 60 -5.49 0.44 -14.61
C PHE A 60 -5.11 -0.97 -15.11
N GLU A 61 -6.07 -1.83 -15.41
CA GLU A 61 -5.85 -3.21 -15.86
C GLU A 61 -5.04 -4.04 -14.84
N MET A 62 -5.23 -3.79 -13.54
CA MET A 62 -4.63 -4.57 -12.47
C MET A 62 -5.48 -5.79 -12.12
N ARG A 63 -4.84 -6.90 -11.71
CA ARG A 63 -5.52 -7.98 -10.98
C ARG A 63 -5.79 -7.48 -9.55
N VAL A 64 -7.01 -7.66 -9.06
CA VAL A 64 -7.41 -7.19 -7.73
C VAL A 64 -7.75 -8.37 -6.83
N LEU A 65 -7.02 -8.49 -5.74
CA LEU A 65 -7.26 -9.43 -4.65
C LEU A 65 -7.73 -8.66 -3.43
N ALA A 66 -8.54 -9.28 -2.59
CA ALA A 66 -8.94 -8.71 -1.30
C ALA A 66 -8.87 -9.75 -0.18
N TYR A 67 -8.60 -9.26 1.02
CA TYR A 67 -8.80 -9.96 2.28
C TYR A 67 -9.72 -9.11 3.15
N ASP A 68 -10.84 -9.68 3.55
CA ASP A 68 -11.80 -9.07 4.47
C ASP A 68 -12.65 -10.18 5.09
N PRO A 69 -12.44 -10.52 6.38
CA PRO A 69 -13.13 -11.63 7.03
C PRO A 69 -14.61 -11.34 7.31
N TYR A 70 -15.08 -10.11 7.10
CA TYR A 70 -16.42 -9.68 7.49
C TYR A 70 -17.39 -9.51 6.31
N ILE A 71 -16.92 -9.69 5.08
CA ILE A 71 -17.79 -9.53 3.90
C ILE A 71 -18.11 -10.89 3.26
N PRO A 72 -19.32 -11.05 2.71
CA PRO A 72 -19.65 -12.25 1.96
C PRO A 72 -18.91 -12.29 0.61
N LYS A 73 -18.56 -13.50 0.17
CA LYS A 73 -17.86 -13.75 -1.10
C LYS A 73 -18.59 -13.14 -2.30
N THR A 74 -19.93 -13.21 -2.29
CA THR A 74 -20.79 -12.63 -3.34
C THR A 74 -20.57 -11.12 -3.55
N ARG A 75 -20.21 -10.38 -2.48
CA ARG A 75 -19.88 -8.97 -2.60
C ARG A 75 -18.57 -8.74 -3.36
N ALA A 76 -17.54 -9.53 -3.09
CA ALA A 76 -16.28 -9.44 -3.81
C ALA A 76 -16.48 -9.84 -5.29
N GLU A 77 -17.23 -10.90 -5.54
CA GLU A 77 -17.59 -11.35 -6.90
C GLU A 77 -18.32 -10.27 -7.69
N SER A 78 -19.28 -9.57 -7.09
CA SER A 78 -20.00 -8.46 -7.74
C SER A 78 -19.09 -7.29 -8.14
N LEU A 79 -17.95 -7.15 -7.49
CA LEU A 79 -16.91 -6.19 -7.82
C LEU A 79 -15.88 -6.77 -8.79
N GLY A 80 -15.98 -8.08 -9.12
CA GLY A 80 -14.98 -8.83 -9.87
C GLY A 80 -13.62 -8.82 -9.16
N VAL A 81 -13.61 -8.97 -7.84
CA VAL A 81 -12.45 -9.05 -6.96
C VAL A 81 -12.37 -10.47 -6.43
N GLU A 82 -11.20 -11.06 -6.43
CA GLU A 82 -10.93 -12.35 -5.82
C GLU A 82 -10.75 -12.16 -4.32
N LEU A 83 -11.63 -12.76 -3.51
CA LEU A 83 -11.55 -12.73 -2.06
C LEU A 83 -10.74 -13.93 -1.56
N LEU A 84 -9.69 -13.66 -0.79
CA LEU A 84 -8.83 -14.67 -0.19
C LEU A 84 -9.19 -14.86 1.28
N GLU A 85 -9.08 -16.11 1.75
CA GLU A 85 -9.41 -16.50 3.13
C GLU A 85 -8.28 -16.17 4.11
N HIS A 86 -7.03 -16.12 3.64
CA HIS A 86 -5.86 -15.85 4.47
C HIS A 86 -5.12 -14.60 3.99
N LEU A 87 -4.74 -13.76 4.95
CA LEU A 87 -3.98 -12.54 4.68
C LEU A 87 -2.64 -12.86 4.01
N GLU A 88 -1.96 -13.89 4.45
CA GLU A 88 -0.66 -14.30 3.92
C GLU A 88 -0.71 -14.64 2.43
N ASP A 89 -1.81 -15.26 1.96
CA ASP A 89 -1.96 -15.61 0.54
C ASP A 89 -2.19 -14.36 -0.31
N LEU A 90 -2.84 -13.34 0.23
CA LEU A 90 -2.96 -12.04 -0.40
C LEU A 90 -1.58 -11.35 -0.48
N LEU A 91 -0.84 -11.33 0.62
CA LEU A 91 0.46 -10.67 0.69
C LEU A 91 1.44 -11.24 -0.33
N ARG A 92 1.56 -12.58 -0.41
CA ARG A 92 2.48 -13.25 -1.35
C ARG A 92 2.24 -12.91 -2.82
N GLN A 93 1.03 -12.50 -3.17
CA GLN A 93 0.65 -12.19 -4.55
C GLN A 93 0.58 -10.70 -4.86
N SER A 94 0.75 -9.83 -3.85
CA SER A 94 0.51 -8.40 -3.96
C SER A 94 1.77 -7.63 -4.37
N HIS A 95 1.81 -7.12 -5.61
CA HIS A 95 2.83 -6.15 -6.01
C HIS A 95 2.56 -4.76 -5.40
N PHE A 96 1.30 -4.48 -5.12
CA PHE A 96 0.83 -3.30 -4.41
C PHE A 96 -0.09 -3.75 -3.28
N LEU A 97 0.17 -3.29 -2.07
CA LEU A 97 -0.68 -3.52 -0.90
C LEU A 97 -1.34 -2.20 -0.49
N THR A 98 -2.65 -2.21 -0.27
CA THR A 98 -3.36 -1.04 0.25
C THR A 98 -4.31 -1.43 1.38
N LEU A 99 -4.32 -0.62 2.45
CA LEU A 99 -5.03 -0.91 3.68
C LEU A 99 -6.26 0.00 3.82
N HIS A 100 -7.40 -0.60 4.16
CA HIS A 100 -8.69 0.08 4.29
C HIS A 100 -9.52 -0.44 5.46
N THR A 101 -8.85 -0.99 6.48
CA THR A 101 -9.46 -1.47 7.73
C THR A 101 -9.50 -0.35 8.79
N PRO A 102 -10.41 -0.42 9.77
CA PRO A 102 -10.30 0.38 10.98
C PRO A 102 -9.12 -0.09 11.83
N LEU A 103 -8.66 0.73 12.75
CA LEU A 103 -7.73 0.32 13.79
C LEU A 103 -8.50 -0.31 14.95
N THR A 104 -8.27 -1.57 15.19
CA THR A 104 -8.81 -2.37 16.29
C THR A 104 -7.66 -3.13 16.97
N GLU A 105 -7.93 -3.87 18.04
CA GLU A 105 -6.92 -4.75 18.64
C GLU A 105 -6.40 -5.79 17.63
N GLU A 106 -7.28 -6.32 16.76
CA GLU A 106 -6.94 -7.33 15.75
C GLU A 106 -6.11 -6.74 14.60
N THR A 107 -6.34 -5.48 14.24
CA THR A 107 -5.67 -4.85 13.10
C THR A 107 -4.45 -4.02 13.51
N ARG A 108 -4.24 -3.82 14.81
CA ARG A 108 -3.05 -3.13 15.33
C ARG A 108 -1.80 -3.96 15.05
N GLY A 109 -0.86 -3.37 14.32
CA GLY A 109 0.39 -4.04 13.95
C GLY A 109 0.22 -5.27 13.05
N MET A 110 -0.97 -5.45 12.43
CA MET A 110 -1.25 -6.62 11.61
C MET A 110 -0.33 -6.76 10.40
N ILE A 111 0.28 -5.66 9.96
CA ILE A 111 1.33 -5.65 8.93
C ILE A 111 2.65 -5.32 9.62
N GLY A 112 3.26 -6.33 10.19
CA GLY A 112 4.56 -6.28 10.81
C GLY A 112 5.68 -6.72 9.86
N ARG A 113 6.89 -6.92 10.41
CA ARG A 113 8.08 -7.33 9.65
C ARG A 113 7.83 -8.62 8.86
N ARG A 114 7.24 -9.64 9.49
CA ARG A 114 6.93 -10.92 8.85
C ARG A 114 6.02 -10.73 7.64
N GLU A 115 4.94 -9.98 7.80
CA GLU A 115 3.95 -9.71 6.78
C GLU A 115 4.54 -8.90 5.61
N LEU A 116 5.39 -7.91 5.91
CA LEU A 116 6.09 -7.13 4.90
C LEU A 116 7.03 -7.98 4.04
N TYR A 117 7.68 -8.98 4.63
CA TYR A 117 8.54 -9.92 3.88
C TYR A 117 7.76 -10.97 3.07
N LEU A 118 6.47 -11.19 3.33
CA LEU A 118 5.63 -12.02 2.47
C LEU A 118 5.31 -11.34 1.14
N LEU A 119 5.39 -10.03 1.07
CA LEU A 119 5.23 -9.31 -0.20
C LEU A 119 6.36 -9.65 -1.18
N PRO A 120 6.08 -9.70 -2.48
CA PRO A 120 7.13 -9.81 -3.48
C PRO A 120 8.18 -8.70 -3.34
N ARG A 121 9.45 -9.02 -3.57
CA ARG A 121 10.51 -8.01 -3.59
C ARG A 121 10.17 -6.91 -4.60
N GLY A 122 10.34 -5.67 -4.20
CA GLY A 122 9.98 -4.51 -5.01
C GLY A 122 8.49 -4.12 -4.93
N ALA A 123 7.74 -4.68 -3.98
CA ALA A 123 6.36 -4.28 -3.75
C ALA A 123 6.24 -2.86 -3.19
N VAL A 124 5.05 -2.30 -3.32
CA VAL A 124 4.68 -0.98 -2.79
C VAL A 124 3.60 -1.15 -1.72
N VAL A 125 3.78 -0.54 -0.56
CA VAL A 125 2.80 -0.53 0.53
C VAL A 125 2.16 0.84 0.66
N VAL A 126 0.83 0.91 0.76
CA VAL A 126 0.08 2.15 0.96
C VAL A 126 -0.82 2.04 2.18
N ASN A 127 -0.58 2.88 3.17
CA ASN A 127 -1.47 3.04 4.30
C ASN A 127 -2.12 4.43 4.30
N ALA A 128 -3.39 4.46 3.92
CA ALA A 128 -4.23 5.65 4.01
C ALA A 128 -5.49 5.37 4.87
N ALA A 129 -5.43 4.37 5.74
CA ALA A 129 -6.52 3.97 6.61
C ALA A 129 -6.37 4.57 8.02
N ARG A 130 -5.46 4.02 8.81
CA ARG A 130 -5.14 4.47 10.19
C ARG A 130 -3.68 4.18 10.49
N GLY A 131 -3.04 5.07 11.27
CA GLY A 131 -1.75 4.77 11.88
C GLY A 131 -1.82 3.57 12.81
N GLY A 132 -0.71 2.88 13.03
CA GLY A 132 -0.63 1.70 13.89
C GLY A 132 -1.15 0.40 13.28
N ILE A 133 -1.70 0.38 12.05
CA ILE A 133 -2.03 -0.87 11.33
C ILE A 133 -0.74 -1.50 10.78
N VAL A 134 0.15 -0.68 10.25
CA VAL A 134 1.50 -1.08 9.86
C VAL A 134 2.45 -0.76 11.01
N ASP A 135 3.34 -1.69 11.32
CA ASP A 135 4.48 -1.42 12.21
C ASP A 135 5.46 -0.51 11.46
N GLU A 136 5.53 0.75 11.89
CA GLU A 136 6.33 1.79 11.22
C GLU A 136 7.83 1.52 11.32
N LYS A 137 8.29 0.92 12.43
CA LYS A 137 9.69 0.53 12.59
C LYS A 137 10.05 -0.60 11.63
N ALA A 138 9.22 -1.63 11.57
CA ALA A 138 9.41 -2.72 10.64
C ALA A 138 9.34 -2.24 9.17
N LEU A 139 8.44 -1.32 8.86
CA LEU A 139 8.33 -0.74 7.52
C LEU A 139 9.61 0.00 7.13
N LEU A 140 10.18 0.81 8.02
CA LEU A 140 11.45 1.51 7.78
C LEU A 140 12.58 0.51 7.50
N GLU A 141 12.76 -0.49 8.38
CA GLU A 141 13.80 -1.51 8.23
C GLU A 141 13.70 -2.22 6.86
N VAL A 142 12.49 -2.61 6.47
CA VAL A 142 12.27 -3.35 5.21
C VAL A 142 12.46 -2.46 3.97
N LEU A 143 12.21 -1.15 4.08
CA LEU A 143 12.53 -0.17 3.05
C LEU A 143 14.05 0.03 2.93
N GLU A 144 14.76 0.22 4.04
CA GLU A 144 16.22 0.39 4.07
C GLU A 144 16.96 -0.83 3.52
N GLU A 145 16.45 -2.04 3.78
CA GLU A 145 16.98 -3.29 3.21
C GLU A 145 16.66 -3.46 1.71
N GLY A 146 15.87 -2.55 1.13
CA GLY A 146 15.50 -2.56 -0.28
C GLY A 146 14.62 -3.75 -0.68
N HIS A 147 13.88 -4.34 0.27
CA HIS A 147 12.90 -5.36 -0.05
C HIS A 147 11.65 -4.75 -0.67
N LEU A 148 11.16 -3.64 -0.13
CA LEU A 148 10.09 -2.85 -0.73
C LEU A 148 10.65 -1.79 -1.68
N PHE A 149 9.91 -1.47 -2.73
CA PHE A 149 10.25 -0.39 -3.66
C PHE A 149 9.93 0.99 -3.06
N ALA A 150 8.76 1.10 -2.42
CA ALA A 150 8.32 2.35 -1.82
C ALA A 150 7.17 2.13 -0.82
N ALA A 151 6.94 3.12 0.02
CA ALA A 151 5.73 3.24 0.83
C ALA A 151 5.02 4.56 0.59
N GLY A 152 3.69 4.56 0.69
CA GLY A 152 2.85 5.75 0.68
C GLY A 152 2.05 5.82 1.97
N LEU A 153 2.34 6.80 2.83
CA LEU A 153 1.67 6.98 4.11
C LEU A 153 0.87 8.29 4.11
N ASP A 154 -0.40 8.20 4.48
CA ASP A 154 -1.30 9.36 4.70
C ASP A 154 -1.66 9.47 6.19
N VAL A 155 -1.17 8.54 7.00
CA VAL A 155 -1.45 8.38 8.43
C VAL A 155 -0.23 7.84 9.16
N PHE A 156 -0.09 8.20 10.43
CA PHE A 156 0.98 7.76 11.32
C PHE A 156 0.41 7.27 12.66
N ALA A 157 1.19 6.46 13.38
CA ALA A 157 0.81 5.97 14.71
C ALA A 157 0.65 7.13 15.71
N GLU A 158 1.47 8.16 15.57
CA GLU A 158 1.37 9.44 16.25
C GLU A 158 1.09 10.54 15.22
N GLU A 159 0.02 11.32 15.43
CA GLU A 159 -0.38 12.41 14.54
C GLU A 159 -0.52 13.74 15.32
N PRO A 160 0.21 14.80 14.93
CA PRO A 160 1.18 14.87 13.83
C PRO A 160 2.45 14.06 14.13
N PRO A 161 3.08 13.46 13.11
CA PRO A 161 4.33 12.74 13.33
C PRO A 161 5.43 13.71 13.83
N PRO A 162 6.34 13.24 14.70
CA PRO A 162 7.49 14.01 15.13
C PRO A 162 8.29 14.56 13.94
N LYS A 163 8.89 15.74 14.11
CA LYS A 163 9.64 16.40 13.02
C LYS A 163 10.82 15.58 12.50
N ASP A 164 11.39 14.73 13.36
CA ASP A 164 12.53 13.85 13.10
C ASP A 164 12.07 12.40 12.81
N HIS A 165 10.78 12.18 12.51
CA HIS A 165 10.26 10.86 12.26
C HIS A 165 10.97 10.21 11.06
N PRO A 166 11.61 9.02 11.22
CA PRO A 166 12.48 8.44 10.21
C PRO A 166 11.78 8.22 8.85
N LEU A 167 10.52 7.74 8.83
CA LEU A 167 9.76 7.53 7.60
C LEU A 167 9.38 8.83 6.87
N VAL A 168 9.41 9.98 7.54
CA VAL A 168 9.18 11.29 6.89
C VAL A 168 10.41 11.72 6.11
N HIS A 169 11.60 11.28 6.53
CA HIS A 169 12.88 11.66 5.94
C HIS A 169 13.48 10.59 5.04
N HIS A 170 12.90 9.39 4.99
CA HIS A 170 13.29 8.33 4.08
C HIS A 170 12.86 8.65 2.64
#